data_d492eec1b16cb0e5a380cdd5214a6f24
#
_entry.id   d492eec1b16cb0e5a380cdd5214a6f24
#
_cell.length_a   1.000
_cell.length_b   1.000
_cell.length_c   1.000
_cell.angle_alpha   90.00
_cell.angle_beta   90.00
_cell.angle_gamma   90.00
#
_symmetry.space_group_name_H-M   'P 1'
#
loop_
_entity.id
_entity.type
_entity.pdbx_description
1 polymer ?
#
loop_
_entity_poly.entity_id
_entity_poly.type
_entity_poly.pdbx_seq_one_letter_code
_entity_poly.pdbx_strand_id
1 'polypeptide(L)'
;RRLFETNYWGVVNGSLVAADHLREREGGGAIINVGSILSDAPIPVQGVYSASKHAVKGFTNALRMELMREGATIAVSLVKPGAIDTPYNRHARNLTGQAMQNPQPVYATHVVADTILYCASHPIREITVGGGGRLIASFYSALPGVAEPLFARFAPSLMRDRRSAWQPDEDGLYDPTEDGLDEEVYYPMVRQFSALAEVRKHPGIAAGVVAVLAGVGLATLLLNQRTGPTRLETLRGRFNPREWMDATGLRTHIDD
;
A
#
# COMPACT_ATOMS: atom_id res chain seq x y z
N ARG A 1 0.86 26.67 0.26
CA ARG A 1 1.78 27.05 1.36
C ARG A 1 1.27 26.49 2.68
N ARG A 2 0.03 26.81 3.10
CA ARG A 2 -0.58 26.36 4.37
C ARG A 2 -0.48 24.83 4.59
N LEU A 3 -0.74 24.03 3.56
CA LEU A 3 -0.62 22.56 3.62
C LEU A 3 0.80 22.12 4.02
N PHE A 4 1.85 22.75 3.49
CA PHE A 4 3.23 22.46 3.88
C PHE A 4 3.55 22.90 5.31
N GLU A 5 3.01 24.05 5.75
CA GLU A 5 3.17 24.50 7.14
C GLU A 5 2.62 23.43 8.11
N THR A 6 1.45 22.87 7.80
CA THR A 6 0.84 21.83 8.64
C THR A 6 1.53 20.48 8.48
N ASN A 7 1.62 19.95 7.24
CA ASN A 7 2.02 18.57 7.00
C ASN A 7 3.52 18.31 7.13
N TYR A 8 4.34 19.30 6.80
CA TYR A 8 5.79 19.17 6.79
C TYR A 8 6.44 19.90 7.97
N TRP A 9 6.25 21.20 8.10
CA TRP A 9 6.87 21.97 9.18
C TRP A 9 6.34 21.58 10.55
N GLY A 10 5.08 21.21 10.69
CA GLY A 10 4.54 20.63 11.91
C GLY A 10 5.30 19.35 12.34
N VAL A 11 5.60 18.47 11.38
CA VAL A 11 6.39 17.25 11.65
C VAL A 11 7.84 17.59 11.99
N VAL A 12 8.46 18.50 11.25
CA VAL A 12 9.85 18.93 11.52
C VAL A 12 9.97 19.50 12.94
N ASN A 13 9.16 20.50 13.27
CA ASN A 13 9.21 21.18 14.56
C ASN A 13 8.90 20.21 15.70
N GLY A 14 7.86 19.38 15.59
CA GLY A 14 7.51 18.40 16.59
C GLY A 14 8.61 17.34 16.80
N SER A 15 9.22 16.87 15.71
CA SER A 15 10.30 15.88 15.78
C SER A 15 11.56 16.44 16.41
N LEU A 16 11.94 17.69 16.12
CA LEU A 16 13.14 18.31 16.70
C LEU A 16 12.96 18.54 18.20
N VAL A 17 11.82 19.10 18.62
CA VAL A 17 11.51 19.30 20.06
C VAL A 17 11.46 17.95 20.79
N ALA A 18 10.84 16.93 20.19
CA ALA A 18 10.83 15.59 20.77
C ALA A 18 12.24 14.98 20.87
N ALA A 19 13.08 15.16 19.86
CA ALA A 19 14.45 14.66 19.88
C ALA A 19 15.26 15.32 20.99
N ASP A 20 15.15 16.64 21.18
CA ASP A 20 15.84 17.35 22.26
C ASP A 20 15.41 16.84 23.65
N HIS A 21 14.10 16.69 23.86
CA HIS A 21 13.58 16.15 25.11
C HIS A 21 14.03 14.69 25.37
N LEU A 22 14.02 13.85 24.31
CA LEU A 22 14.37 12.44 24.44
C LEU A 22 15.87 12.20 24.61
N ARG A 23 16.76 13.13 24.19
CA ARG A 23 18.20 13.08 24.47
C ARG A 23 18.50 13.18 25.95
N GLU A 24 17.72 13.97 26.68
CA GLU A 24 17.90 14.19 28.12
C GLU A 24 17.29 13.06 28.96
N ARG A 25 16.47 12.20 28.35
CA ARG A 25 15.76 11.13 29.04
C ARG A 25 16.62 9.89 29.15
N GLU A 26 16.74 9.32 30.35
CA GLU A 26 17.35 8.01 30.56
C GLU A 26 16.57 6.94 29.75
N GLY A 27 17.29 6.15 28.92
CA GLY A 27 16.70 5.16 28.03
C GLY A 27 16.15 5.72 26.71
N GLY A 28 16.17 7.04 26.48
CA GLY A 28 15.77 7.66 25.21
C GLY A 28 14.26 7.55 24.93
N GLY A 29 13.90 7.11 23.73
CA GLY A 29 12.50 6.96 23.35
C GLY A 29 12.26 6.70 21.86
N ALA A 30 11.04 6.99 21.38
CA ALA A 30 10.65 6.78 19.99
C ALA A 30 9.96 8.01 19.42
N ILE A 31 10.31 8.37 18.19
CA ILE A 31 9.63 9.36 17.35
C ILE A 31 8.96 8.62 16.20
N ILE A 32 7.64 8.73 16.09
CA ILE A 32 6.88 8.08 15.04
C ILE A 32 6.22 9.14 14.16
N ASN A 33 6.76 9.33 12.96
CA ASN A 33 6.21 10.24 11.98
C ASN A 33 5.19 9.54 11.06
N VAL A 34 4.09 10.24 10.75
CA VAL A 34 3.05 9.73 9.88
C VAL A 34 3.20 10.31 8.47
N GLY A 35 3.72 9.47 7.58
CA GLY A 35 3.80 9.76 6.15
C GLY A 35 2.50 9.42 5.41
N SER A 36 2.65 8.78 4.26
CA SER A 36 1.59 8.22 3.42
C SER A 36 2.22 7.24 2.42
N ILE A 37 1.41 6.40 1.78
CA ILE A 37 1.84 5.72 0.54
C ILE A 37 2.23 6.75 -0.53
N LEU A 38 1.64 7.94 -0.50
CA LEU A 38 1.98 9.06 -1.39
C LEU A 38 3.32 9.73 -1.04
N SER A 39 4.06 9.21 -0.04
CA SER A 39 5.48 9.49 0.15
C SER A 39 6.39 8.69 -0.80
N ASP A 40 5.84 7.71 -1.50
CA ASP A 40 6.57 6.79 -2.40
C ASP A 40 6.08 6.89 -3.86
N ALA A 41 4.80 7.22 -4.07
CA ALA A 41 4.20 7.35 -5.39
C ALA A 41 3.21 8.53 -5.42
N PRO A 42 3.46 9.56 -6.23
CA PRO A 42 2.52 10.68 -6.38
C PRO A 42 1.30 10.23 -7.18
N ILE A 43 0.16 10.91 -6.97
CA ILE A 43 -1.04 10.73 -7.78
C ILE A 43 -1.56 12.07 -8.28
N PRO A 44 -2.26 12.10 -9.43
CA PRO A 44 -2.96 13.30 -9.90
C PRO A 44 -3.90 13.87 -8.84
N VAL A 45 -4.24 15.14 -8.95
CA VAL A 45 -5.09 15.95 -8.05
C VAL A 45 -4.53 16.17 -6.64
N GLN A 46 -3.61 15.32 -6.17
CA GLN A 46 -2.98 15.45 -4.86
C GLN A 46 -1.47 15.79 -4.94
N GLY A 47 -1.04 16.51 -5.96
CA GLY A 47 0.39 16.79 -6.19
C GLY A 47 1.07 17.51 -5.03
N VAL A 48 0.47 18.57 -4.48
CA VAL A 48 1.02 19.31 -3.33
C VAL A 48 1.03 18.46 -2.06
N TYR A 49 -0.01 17.64 -1.84
CA TYR A 49 -0.05 16.71 -0.73
C TYR A 49 1.03 15.63 -0.88
N SER A 50 1.13 15.01 -2.06
CA SER A 50 2.18 14.03 -2.36
C SER A 50 3.58 14.61 -2.11
N ALA A 51 3.85 15.82 -2.60
CA ALA A 51 5.11 16.52 -2.37
C ALA A 51 5.40 16.70 -0.87
N SER A 52 4.40 17.13 -0.07
CA SER A 52 4.56 17.28 1.37
C SER A 52 4.89 15.97 2.07
N LYS A 53 4.28 14.86 1.65
CA LYS A 53 4.52 13.53 2.22
C LYS A 53 5.86 12.92 1.79
N HIS A 54 6.35 13.23 0.58
CA HIS A 54 7.73 12.93 0.18
C HIS A 54 8.74 13.69 1.04
N ALA A 55 8.48 14.98 1.32
CA ALA A 55 9.33 15.79 2.19
C ALA A 55 9.38 15.23 3.61
N VAL A 56 8.24 14.83 4.19
CA VAL A 56 8.18 14.14 5.51
C VAL A 56 9.03 12.87 5.51
N LYS A 57 8.97 12.05 4.46
CA LYS A 57 9.80 10.85 4.36
C LYS A 57 11.29 11.19 4.31
N GLY A 58 11.66 12.16 3.48
CA GLY A 58 13.06 12.63 3.36
C GLY A 58 13.61 13.10 4.70
N PHE A 59 12.87 14.01 5.37
CA PHE A 59 13.22 14.52 6.69
C PHE A 59 13.31 13.41 7.75
N THR A 60 12.33 12.53 7.83
CA THR A 60 12.33 11.41 8.80
C THR A 60 13.55 10.50 8.64
N ASN A 61 13.95 10.24 7.38
CA ASN A 61 15.14 9.44 7.09
C ASN A 61 16.44 10.18 7.49
N ALA A 62 16.54 11.48 7.23
CA ALA A 62 17.67 12.30 7.60
C ALA A 62 17.82 12.36 9.13
N LEU A 63 16.74 12.72 9.83
CA LEU A 63 16.70 12.76 11.31
C LEU A 63 17.15 11.43 11.94
N ARG A 64 16.69 10.31 11.38
CA ARG A 64 17.13 8.98 11.87
C ARG A 64 18.64 8.79 11.74
N MET A 65 19.22 9.18 10.60
CA MET A 65 20.67 9.04 10.36
C MET A 65 21.48 9.98 11.26
N GLU A 66 20.98 11.19 11.51
CA GLU A 66 21.62 12.17 12.40
C GLU A 66 21.65 11.66 13.84
N LEU A 67 20.52 11.19 14.37
CA LEU A 67 20.43 10.62 15.71
C LEU A 67 21.27 9.34 15.87
N MET A 68 21.34 8.49 14.84
CA MET A 68 22.24 7.33 14.82
C MET A 68 23.72 7.76 14.87
N ARG A 69 24.10 8.80 14.13
CA ARG A 69 25.47 9.34 14.14
C ARG A 69 25.85 9.92 15.50
N GLU A 70 24.89 10.53 16.20
CA GLU A 70 25.07 11.03 17.56
C GLU A 70 25.15 9.91 18.61
N GLY A 71 24.80 8.68 18.27
CA GLY A 71 24.68 7.57 19.23
C GLY A 71 23.48 7.71 20.16
N ALA A 72 22.48 8.52 19.79
CA ALA A 72 21.29 8.74 20.59
C ALA A 72 20.42 7.48 20.68
N THR A 73 19.91 7.18 21.88
CA THR A 73 18.99 6.05 22.13
C THR A 73 17.56 6.43 21.74
N ILE A 74 17.38 6.93 20.52
CA ILE A 74 16.09 7.41 20.00
C ILE A 74 15.75 6.65 18.73
N ALA A 75 14.67 5.88 18.77
CA ALA A 75 14.14 5.22 17.58
C ALA A 75 13.31 6.19 16.73
N VAL A 76 13.51 6.18 15.41
CA VAL A 76 12.71 7.01 14.48
C VAL A 76 12.02 6.12 13.47
N SER A 77 10.69 6.09 13.51
CA SER A 77 9.84 5.28 12.62
C SER A 77 9.03 6.16 11.67
N LEU A 78 8.77 5.64 10.47
CA LEU A 78 7.85 6.24 9.52
C LEU A 78 6.68 5.29 9.27
N VAL A 79 5.48 5.64 9.70
CA VAL A 79 4.24 4.93 9.38
C VAL A 79 3.66 5.51 8.10
N LYS A 80 3.39 4.67 7.09
CA LYS A 80 2.84 5.07 5.80
C LYS A 80 1.45 4.47 5.58
N PRO A 81 0.37 5.18 5.99
CA PRO A 81 -0.99 4.74 5.72
C PRO A 81 -1.31 4.79 4.23
N GLY A 82 -2.13 3.82 3.78
CA GLY A 82 -2.82 3.85 2.51
C GLY A 82 -4.12 4.64 2.59
N ALA A 83 -5.19 4.11 1.99
CA ALA A 83 -6.52 4.66 2.12
C ALA A 83 -7.10 4.27 3.49
N ILE A 84 -7.39 5.25 4.32
CA ILE A 84 -7.89 5.06 5.69
C ILE A 84 -9.27 5.71 5.80
N ASP A 85 -10.15 5.09 6.57
CA ASP A 85 -11.49 5.57 6.87
C ASP A 85 -11.42 6.75 7.85
N THR A 86 -11.26 7.94 7.31
CA THR A 86 -11.17 9.20 8.04
C THR A 86 -11.92 10.29 7.29
N PRO A 87 -12.38 11.38 7.95
CA PRO A 87 -13.02 12.51 7.30
C PRO A 87 -12.11 13.34 6.38
N TYR A 88 -10.93 12.83 6.03
CA TYR A 88 -9.92 13.52 5.23
C TYR A 88 -10.50 14.16 3.95
N ASN A 89 -11.33 13.42 3.21
CA ASN A 89 -11.87 13.93 1.95
C ASN A 89 -12.89 15.06 2.13
N ARG A 90 -13.51 15.19 3.31
CA ARG A 90 -14.42 16.26 3.68
C ARG A 90 -13.68 17.49 4.18
N HIS A 91 -12.64 17.25 4.99
CA HIS A 91 -11.88 18.35 5.62
C HIS A 91 -10.79 18.92 4.71
N ALA A 92 -10.39 18.22 3.66
CA ALA A 92 -9.37 18.69 2.72
C ALA A 92 -9.97 19.67 1.72
N ARG A 93 -9.30 20.83 1.52
CA ARG A 93 -9.68 21.77 0.46
C ARG A 93 -9.68 21.08 -0.90
N ASN A 94 -10.82 21.06 -1.53
CA ASN A 94 -11.07 20.37 -2.78
C ASN A 94 -11.39 21.35 -3.92
N LEU A 95 -10.47 21.49 -4.86
CA LEU A 95 -10.59 22.38 -6.02
C LEU A 95 -11.01 21.65 -7.30
N THR A 96 -11.41 20.37 -7.21
CA THR A 96 -11.75 19.55 -8.39
C THR A 96 -13.16 19.79 -8.92
N GLY A 97 -14.01 20.43 -8.14
CA GLY A 97 -15.44 20.59 -8.47
C GLY A 97 -16.27 19.31 -8.35
N GLN A 98 -15.74 18.28 -7.68
CA GLN A 98 -16.39 16.99 -7.51
C GLN A 98 -16.11 16.45 -6.10
N ALA A 99 -17.09 15.76 -5.51
CA ALA A 99 -16.86 15.07 -4.26
C ALA A 99 -15.80 13.96 -4.44
N MET A 100 -14.93 13.83 -3.46
CA MET A 100 -13.78 12.90 -3.51
C MET A 100 -13.94 11.81 -2.46
N GLN A 101 -13.39 10.62 -2.76
CA GLN A 101 -13.33 9.48 -1.85
C GLN A 101 -11.97 8.80 -1.95
N ASN A 102 -11.61 8.03 -0.93
CA ASN A 102 -10.47 7.14 -0.99
C ASN A 102 -10.80 5.91 -1.86
N PRO A 103 -9.90 5.50 -2.76
CA PRO A 103 -10.09 4.27 -3.53
C PRO A 103 -9.96 3.03 -2.63
N GLN A 104 -10.73 1.99 -2.92
CA GLN A 104 -10.60 0.70 -2.22
C GLN A 104 -9.25 0.02 -2.50
N PRO A 105 -8.68 -0.73 -1.56
CA PRO A 105 -9.22 -1.08 -0.22
C PRO A 105 -8.99 0.04 0.81
N VAL A 106 -10.02 0.34 1.59
CA VAL A 106 -9.98 1.28 2.72
C VAL A 106 -9.80 0.50 4.03
N TYR A 107 -9.01 1.03 4.97
CA TYR A 107 -8.70 0.42 6.25
C TYR A 107 -9.21 1.28 7.40
N ALA A 108 -9.61 0.62 8.50
CA ALA A 108 -10.06 1.30 9.70
C ALA A 108 -8.93 2.09 10.38
N THR A 109 -9.28 3.16 11.06
CA THR A 109 -8.37 4.07 11.75
C THR A 109 -7.52 3.37 12.81
N HIS A 110 -8.13 2.44 13.59
CA HIS A 110 -7.42 1.69 14.63
C HIS A 110 -6.24 0.87 14.08
N VAL A 111 -6.28 0.40 12.82
CA VAL A 111 -5.16 -0.36 12.21
C VAL A 111 -3.89 0.49 12.12
N VAL A 112 -4.05 1.80 11.88
CA VAL A 112 -2.94 2.75 11.90
C VAL A 112 -2.51 3.05 13.33
N ALA A 113 -3.46 3.29 14.25
CA ALA A 113 -3.19 3.56 15.65
C ALA A 113 -2.41 2.41 16.32
N ASP A 114 -2.84 1.16 16.12
CA ASP A 114 -2.16 -0.04 16.61
C ASP A 114 -0.74 -0.18 16.02
N THR A 115 -0.58 0.23 14.77
CA THR A 115 0.75 0.23 14.13
C THR A 115 1.67 1.28 14.72
N ILE A 116 1.16 2.47 15.06
CA ILE A 116 1.92 3.52 15.75
C ILE A 116 2.33 3.04 17.14
N LEU A 117 1.40 2.48 17.91
CA LEU A 117 1.68 1.93 19.25
C LEU A 117 2.71 0.81 19.20
N TYR A 118 2.62 -0.07 18.20
CA TYR A 118 3.63 -1.10 17.99
C TYR A 118 5.01 -0.52 17.70
N CYS A 119 5.13 0.50 16.84
CA CYS A 119 6.39 1.18 16.55
C CYS A 119 6.98 1.90 17.76
N ALA A 120 6.17 2.32 18.73
CA ALA A 120 6.66 2.96 19.96
C ALA A 120 7.46 2.00 20.84
N SER A 121 7.12 0.70 20.84
CA SER A 121 7.79 -0.33 21.64
C SER A 121 8.74 -1.23 20.82
N HIS A 122 8.58 -1.26 19.49
CA HIS A 122 9.37 -2.09 18.58
C HIS A 122 9.94 -1.22 17.46
N PRO A 123 11.21 -0.82 17.52
CA PRO A 123 11.80 0.05 16.51
C PRO A 123 11.74 -0.54 15.10
N ILE A 124 10.96 0.06 14.24
CA ILE A 124 10.84 -0.29 12.83
C ILE A 124 11.16 0.95 11.99
N ARG A 125 12.07 0.83 11.05
CA ARG A 125 12.47 1.95 10.19
C ARG A 125 11.26 2.57 9.46
N GLU A 126 10.47 1.73 8.80
CA GLU A 126 9.23 2.16 8.15
C GLU A 126 8.25 0.99 8.02
N ILE A 127 6.97 1.30 8.10
CA ILE A 127 5.89 0.33 7.96
C ILE A 127 4.75 0.93 7.15
N THR A 128 4.23 0.16 6.20
CA THR A 128 3.08 0.57 5.38
C THR A 128 1.83 -0.14 5.88
N VAL A 129 0.78 0.62 6.15
CA VAL A 129 -0.56 0.12 6.44
C VAL A 129 -1.37 0.15 5.16
N GLY A 130 -1.71 -1.05 4.66
CA GLY A 130 -2.47 -1.21 3.42
C GLY A 130 -1.64 -1.78 2.26
N GLY A 131 -1.91 -3.06 1.94
CA GLY A 131 -1.20 -3.81 0.88
C GLY A 131 -1.42 -3.23 -0.52
N GLY A 132 -2.63 -2.76 -0.83
CA GLY A 132 -2.93 -2.15 -2.12
C GLY A 132 -2.08 -0.92 -2.41
N GLY A 133 -1.93 -0.03 -1.43
CA GLY A 133 -1.07 1.15 -1.55
C GLY A 133 0.40 0.78 -1.74
N ARG A 134 0.89 -0.26 -1.05
CA ARG A 134 2.26 -0.74 -1.24
C ARG A 134 2.51 -1.28 -2.64
N LEU A 135 1.55 -2.01 -3.21
CA LEU A 135 1.65 -2.50 -4.58
C LEU A 135 1.71 -1.35 -5.58
N ILE A 136 0.86 -0.34 -5.43
CA ILE A 136 0.85 0.88 -6.26
C ILE A 136 2.20 1.59 -6.18
N ALA A 137 2.73 1.80 -4.98
CA ALA A 137 4.02 2.43 -4.77
C ALA A 137 5.19 1.63 -5.38
N SER A 138 5.15 0.29 -5.24
CA SER A 138 6.15 -0.59 -5.83
C SER A 138 6.08 -0.60 -7.36
N PHE A 139 4.88 -0.60 -7.94
CA PHE A 139 4.67 -0.52 -9.38
C PHE A 139 5.18 0.80 -9.95
N TYR A 140 4.85 1.93 -9.30
CA TYR A 140 5.36 3.24 -9.68
C TYR A 140 6.89 3.29 -9.64
N SER A 141 7.50 2.80 -8.57
CA SER A 141 8.96 2.79 -8.40
C SER A 141 9.68 1.93 -9.45
N ALA A 142 9.07 0.81 -9.84
CA ALA A 142 9.67 -0.14 -10.79
C ALA A 142 9.48 0.29 -12.26
N LEU A 143 8.31 0.86 -12.60
CA LEU A 143 7.90 1.15 -13.97
C LEU A 143 7.22 2.52 -14.08
N PRO A 144 7.90 3.64 -13.73
CA PRO A 144 7.28 4.97 -13.72
C PRO A 144 6.70 5.38 -15.07
N GLY A 145 7.39 5.09 -16.17
CA GLY A 145 6.93 5.41 -17.52
C GLY A 145 5.63 4.71 -17.94
N VAL A 146 5.25 3.61 -17.26
CA VAL A 146 3.97 2.92 -17.45
C VAL A 146 2.95 3.37 -16.42
N ALA A 147 3.39 3.55 -15.18
CA ALA A 147 2.51 3.92 -14.07
C ALA A 147 1.91 5.32 -14.25
N GLU A 148 2.72 6.30 -14.68
CA GLU A 148 2.27 7.69 -14.85
C GLU A 148 1.09 7.84 -15.83
N PRO A 149 1.14 7.31 -17.06
CA PRO A 149 -0.01 7.36 -17.97
C PRO A 149 -1.26 6.67 -17.40
N LEU A 150 -1.08 5.54 -16.70
CA LEU A 150 -2.20 4.83 -16.08
C LEU A 150 -2.79 5.64 -14.93
N PHE A 151 -1.95 6.21 -14.05
CA PHE A 151 -2.44 7.06 -12.95
C PHE A 151 -3.12 8.32 -13.48
N ALA A 152 -2.55 8.98 -14.48
CA ALA A 152 -3.16 10.15 -15.10
C ALA A 152 -4.56 9.84 -15.66
N ARG A 153 -4.72 8.68 -16.28
CA ARG A 153 -6.00 8.26 -16.92
C ARG A 153 -7.04 7.78 -15.93
N PHE A 154 -6.66 7.02 -14.91
CA PHE A 154 -7.62 6.26 -14.08
C PHE A 154 -7.77 6.79 -12.66
N ALA A 155 -6.71 7.35 -12.02
CA ALA A 155 -6.77 7.76 -10.63
C ALA A 155 -7.87 8.81 -10.33
N PRO A 156 -8.07 9.85 -11.14
CA PRO A 156 -9.14 10.83 -10.87
C PRO A 156 -10.53 10.19 -10.83
N SER A 157 -10.78 9.22 -11.72
CA SER A 157 -12.07 8.53 -11.77
C SER A 157 -12.30 7.59 -10.58
N LEU A 158 -11.25 6.95 -10.07
CA LEU A 158 -11.31 6.07 -8.90
C LEU A 158 -11.49 6.86 -7.60
N MET A 159 -11.00 8.09 -7.57
CA MET A 159 -11.10 8.99 -6.40
C MET A 159 -12.38 9.80 -6.35
N ARG A 160 -13.18 9.79 -7.42
CA ARG A 160 -14.45 10.53 -7.47
C ARG A 160 -15.53 9.79 -6.68
N ASP A 161 -16.14 10.46 -5.72
CA ASP A 161 -17.39 10.00 -5.11
C ASP A 161 -18.59 10.45 -5.98
N ARG A 162 -19.33 9.48 -6.48
CA ARG A 162 -20.52 9.72 -7.32
C ARG A 162 -21.81 9.78 -6.51
N ARG A 163 -21.74 9.53 -5.21
CA ARG A 163 -22.90 9.48 -4.29
C ARG A 163 -23.10 10.75 -3.52
N SER A 164 -22.03 11.53 -3.35
CA SER A 164 -22.06 12.78 -2.59
C SER A 164 -22.03 14.00 -3.50
N ALA A 165 -22.71 15.06 -3.10
CA ALA A 165 -22.61 16.36 -3.75
C ALA A 165 -21.29 17.05 -3.31
N TRP A 166 -20.65 17.74 -4.22
CA TRP A 166 -19.52 18.59 -3.88
C TRP A 166 -19.98 19.87 -3.19
N GLN A 167 -19.34 20.20 -2.08
CA GLN A 167 -19.58 21.42 -1.31
C GLN A 167 -18.31 22.25 -1.30
N PRO A 168 -18.29 23.42 -1.96
CA PRO A 168 -17.07 24.18 -2.20
C PRO A 168 -16.48 24.85 -0.96
N ASP A 169 -17.29 25.13 0.06
CA ASP A 169 -16.94 26.02 1.17
C ASP A 169 -16.73 25.27 2.51
N GLU A 170 -16.85 23.95 2.52
CA GLU A 170 -16.65 23.14 3.72
C GLU A 170 -15.28 22.48 3.70
N ASP A 171 -14.24 23.18 4.19
CA ASP A 171 -12.92 22.60 4.41
C ASP A 171 -12.29 23.04 5.74
N GLY A 172 -11.44 22.19 6.30
CA GLY A 172 -10.70 22.46 7.53
C GLY A 172 -9.32 23.11 7.33
N LEU A 173 -9.08 23.77 6.17
CA LEU A 173 -7.73 24.29 5.88
C LEU A 173 -7.37 25.51 6.73
N TYR A 174 -8.32 26.38 7.01
CA TYR A 174 -8.11 27.59 7.80
C TYR A 174 -8.82 27.55 9.14
N ASP A 175 -10.04 27.05 9.16
CA ASP A 175 -10.89 26.95 10.34
C ASP A 175 -11.21 25.49 10.63
N PRO A 176 -11.29 25.06 11.90
CA PRO A 176 -11.68 23.70 12.22
C PRO A 176 -13.13 23.42 11.82
N THR A 177 -13.39 22.21 11.35
CA THR A 177 -14.77 21.75 11.12
C THR A 177 -15.37 21.26 12.43
N GLU A 178 -16.63 21.58 12.69
CA GLU A 178 -17.37 21.21 13.91
C GLU A 178 -18.37 20.07 13.66
N ASP A 179 -18.12 19.22 12.67
CA ASP A 179 -19.01 18.12 12.29
C ASP A 179 -18.93 16.89 13.22
N GLY A 180 -17.93 16.85 14.11
CA GLY A 180 -17.75 15.77 15.09
C GLY A 180 -17.40 14.42 14.47
N LEU A 181 -17.00 14.40 13.20
CA LEU A 181 -16.68 13.18 12.49
C LEU A 181 -15.26 12.68 12.84
N ASP A 182 -15.16 11.42 13.21
CA ASP A 182 -13.91 10.69 13.40
C ASP A 182 -13.69 9.60 12.32
N GLU A 183 -14.75 9.15 11.65
CA GLU A 183 -14.73 8.18 10.56
C GLU A 183 -15.58 8.65 9.37
N GLU A 184 -15.25 8.19 8.15
CA GLU A 184 -16.06 8.41 6.96
C GLU A 184 -17.16 7.34 6.87
N VAL A 185 -18.41 7.73 7.08
CA VAL A 185 -19.56 6.81 7.24
C VAL A 185 -19.96 6.04 5.97
N TYR A 186 -19.33 6.30 4.81
CA TYR A 186 -19.88 5.90 3.51
C TYR A 186 -19.12 4.79 2.77
N TYR A 187 -18.06 4.23 3.34
CA TYR A 187 -17.36 3.15 2.66
C TYR A 187 -18.13 1.83 2.78
N PRO A 188 -18.41 1.14 1.65
CA PRO A 188 -19.17 -0.11 1.67
C PRO A 188 -18.42 -1.25 2.36
N MET A 189 -17.09 -1.14 2.43
CA MET A 189 -16.22 -2.13 3.09
C MET A 189 -14.98 -1.45 3.64
N VAL A 190 -14.80 -1.57 4.95
CA VAL A 190 -13.62 -1.09 5.69
C VAL A 190 -12.90 -2.31 6.26
N ARG A 191 -11.62 -2.46 5.90
CA ARG A 191 -10.79 -3.58 6.37
C ARG A 191 -10.31 -3.33 7.79
N GLN A 192 -10.52 -4.29 8.67
CA GLN A 192 -10.21 -4.21 10.09
C GLN A 192 -8.76 -4.64 10.41
N PHE A 193 -7.98 -5.09 9.42
CA PHE A 193 -6.57 -5.43 9.58
C PHE A 193 -5.78 -5.24 8.28
N SER A 194 -4.48 -5.03 8.40
CA SER A 194 -3.55 -4.96 7.28
C SER A 194 -2.56 -6.13 7.33
N ALA A 195 -2.75 -7.13 6.49
CA ALA A 195 -1.85 -8.28 6.41
C ALA A 195 -0.38 -7.86 6.21
N LEU A 196 -0.13 -6.82 5.40
CA LEU A 196 1.22 -6.30 5.18
C LEU A 196 1.83 -5.71 6.46
N ALA A 197 1.04 -4.99 7.27
CA ALA A 197 1.51 -4.46 8.54
C ALA A 197 1.81 -5.60 9.52
N GLU A 198 0.94 -6.61 9.59
CA GLU A 198 1.13 -7.77 10.48
C GLU A 198 2.36 -8.60 10.13
N VAL A 199 2.60 -8.84 8.84
CA VAL A 199 3.84 -9.50 8.36
C VAL A 199 5.09 -8.73 8.82
N ARG A 200 5.03 -7.41 8.80
CA ARG A 200 6.14 -6.55 9.25
C ARG A 200 6.31 -6.52 10.76
N LYS A 201 5.22 -6.59 11.51
CA LYS A 201 5.24 -6.70 12.97
C LYS A 201 5.76 -8.06 13.44
N HIS A 202 5.47 -9.14 12.69
CA HIS A 202 5.76 -10.51 13.06
C HIS A 202 6.58 -11.26 11.99
N PRO A 203 7.83 -10.87 11.73
CA PRO A 203 8.64 -11.44 10.63
C PRO A 203 8.91 -12.94 10.79
N GLY A 204 9.00 -13.47 12.00
CA GLY A 204 9.15 -14.90 12.25
C GLY A 204 7.93 -15.72 11.83
N ILE A 205 6.71 -15.23 12.09
CA ILE A 205 5.47 -15.87 11.65
C ILE A 205 5.39 -15.83 10.12
N ALA A 206 5.73 -14.69 9.53
CA ALA A 206 5.74 -14.54 8.07
C ALA A 206 6.70 -15.52 7.39
N ALA A 207 7.91 -15.66 7.92
CA ALA A 207 8.89 -16.63 7.42
C ALA A 207 8.39 -18.08 7.54
N GLY A 208 7.74 -18.42 8.66
CA GLY A 208 7.11 -19.73 8.87
C GLY A 208 6.02 -20.04 7.84
N VAL A 209 5.12 -19.09 7.58
CA VAL A 209 4.05 -19.23 6.57
C VAL A 209 4.64 -19.44 5.17
N VAL A 210 5.65 -18.65 4.78
CA VAL A 210 6.33 -18.79 3.48
C VAL A 210 7.00 -20.16 3.38
N ALA A 211 7.67 -20.62 4.43
CA ALA A 211 8.31 -21.95 4.45
C ALA A 211 7.30 -23.10 4.28
N VAL A 212 6.15 -23.01 4.96
CA VAL A 212 5.06 -24.01 4.83
C VAL A 212 4.50 -24.00 3.41
N LEU A 213 4.19 -22.83 2.83
CA LEU A 213 3.68 -22.73 1.46
C LEU A 213 4.68 -23.23 0.42
N ALA A 214 5.96 -22.92 0.59
CA ALA A 214 7.04 -23.45 -0.27
C ALA A 214 7.17 -24.96 -0.13
N GLY A 215 7.08 -25.53 1.07
CA GLY A 215 7.08 -26.95 1.34
C GLY A 215 5.91 -27.68 0.69
N VAL A 216 4.70 -27.14 0.81
CA VAL A 216 3.49 -27.67 0.15
C VAL A 216 3.64 -27.59 -1.38
N GLY A 217 4.11 -26.44 -1.92
CA GLY A 217 4.35 -26.29 -3.36
C GLY A 217 5.39 -27.31 -3.89
N LEU A 218 6.48 -27.51 -3.17
CA LEU A 218 7.49 -28.52 -3.54
C LEU A 218 6.94 -29.94 -3.46
N ALA A 219 6.18 -30.25 -2.39
CA ALA A 219 5.56 -31.57 -2.24
C ALA A 219 4.56 -31.86 -3.38
N THR A 220 3.74 -30.88 -3.77
CA THR A 220 2.79 -31.03 -4.90
C THR A 220 3.52 -31.23 -6.23
N LEU A 221 4.62 -30.50 -6.46
CA LEU A 221 5.46 -30.70 -7.66
C LEU A 221 6.10 -32.09 -7.70
N LEU A 222 6.64 -32.56 -6.59
CA LEU A 222 7.26 -33.89 -6.49
C LEU A 222 6.23 -35.04 -6.64
N LEU A 223 5.02 -34.86 -6.09
CA LEU A 223 3.94 -35.83 -6.26
C LEU A 223 3.44 -35.85 -7.70
N ASN A 224 3.35 -34.70 -8.36
CA ASN A 224 2.92 -34.61 -9.76
C ASN A 224 3.96 -35.21 -10.73
N GLN A 225 5.26 -35.18 -10.39
CA GLN A 225 6.31 -35.87 -11.15
C GLN A 225 6.26 -37.40 -10.99
N ARG A 226 5.67 -37.92 -9.90
CA ARG A 226 5.50 -39.35 -9.66
C ARG A 226 4.26 -39.97 -10.31
N THR A 227 3.27 -39.16 -10.66
CA THR A 227 2.14 -39.58 -11.50
C THR A 227 2.61 -39.55 -12.94
N GLY A 228 2.89 -40.71 -13.53
CA GLY A 228 3.33 -40.87 -14.93
C GLY A 228 2.33 -40.23 -15.93
N PRO A 229 2.60 -40.28 -17.24
CA PRO A 229 1.88 -39.50 -18.25
C PRO A 229 0.38 -39.65 -18.11
N THR A 230 -0.29 -38.53 -18.07
CA THR A 230 -1.76 -38.46 -17.90
C THR A 230 -2.44 -39.28 -18.99
N ARG A 231 -3.61 -39.86 -18.66
CA ARG A 231 -4.43 -40.68 -19.58
C ARG A 231 -4.65 -40.02 -20.96
N LEU A 232 -4.50 -38.71 -21.07
CA LEU A 232 -4.55 -37.93 -22.31
C LEU A 232 -3.30 -38.12 -23.20
N GLU A 233 -2.12 -38.26 -22.63
CA GLU A 233 -0.89 -38.52 -23.40
C GLU A 233 -0.85 -39.97 -23.93
N THR A 234 -1.37 -40.92 -23.14
CA THR A 234 -1.54 -42.31 -23.58
C THR A 234 -2.59 -42.44 -24.70
N LEU A 235 -3.59 -41.59 -24.73
CA LEU A 235 -4.56 -41.54 -25.82
C LEU A 235 -3.99 -40.88 -27.08
N ARG A 236 -3.14 -39.86 -26.96
CA ARG A 236 -2.45 -39.20 -28.07
C ARG A 236 -1.44 -40.15 -28.77
N GLY A 237 -0.77 -40.99 -28.04
CA GLY A 237 0.19 -41.99 -28.57
C GLY A 237 -0.49 -43.16 -29.30
N ARG A 238 -1.84 -43.35 -29.15
CA ARG A 238 -2.63 -44.39 -29.85
C ARG A 238 -3.31 -43.90 -31.10
N PHE A 239 -3.32 -42.58 -31.38
CA PHE A 239 -3.91 -42.05 -32.59
C PHE A 239 -2.90 -42.11 -33.73
N ASN A 240 -3.04 -43.14 -34.60
CA ASN A 240 -2.30 -43.24 -35.85
C ASN A 240 -3.15 -42.66 -36.98
N PRO A 241 -2.82 -41.51 -37.53
CA PRO A 241 -3.63 -40.86 -38.57
C PRO A 241 -3.78 -41.75 -39.85
N ARG A 242 -2.82 -42.63 -40.13
CA ARG A 242 -2.88 -43.54 -41.30
C ARG A 242 -3.91 -44.63 -41.08
N GLU A 243 -3.96 -45.28 -39.91
CA GLU A 243 -4.96 -46.29 -39.58
C GLU A 243 -6.38 -45.71 -39.57
N TRP A 244 -6.54 -44.44 -39.15
CA TRP A 244 -7.83 -43.78 -39.14
C TRP A 244 -8.29 -43.45 -40.56
N MET A 245 -7.39 -43.03 -41.47
CA MET A 245 -7.73 -42.75 -42.89
C MET A 245 -8.07 -44.03 -43.62
N ASP A 246 -7.41 -45.17 -43.33
CA ASP A 246 -7.73 -46.46 -43.92
C ASP A 246 -9.08 -47.00 -43.42
N ALA A 247 -9.40 -46.80 -42.16
CA ALA A 247 -10.67 -47.27 -41.56
C ALA A 247 -11.89 -46.43 -41.96
N THR A 248 -11.71 -45.17 -42.40
CA THR A 248 -12.79 -44.27 -42.79
C THR A 248 -13.03 -44.22 -44.30
N GLY A 249 -12.21 -44.91 -45.10
CA GLY A 249 -12.34 -44.95 -46.56
C GLY A 249 -12.07 -43.61 -47.27
N LEU A 250 -11.50 -42.65 -46.60
CA LEU A 250 -11.15 -41.33 -47.09
C LEU A 250 -9.79 -41.32 -47.82
N ARG A 251 -9.64 -42.19 -48.83
CA ARG A 251 -8.59 -41.98 -49.84
C ARG A 251 -9.11 -41.00 -50.88
N THR A 252 -8.71 -39.76 -50.79
CA THR A 252 -8.89 -38.83 -51.91
C THR A 252 -7.92 -39.24 -53.01
N HIS A 253 -8.46 -39.58 -54.19
CA HIS A 253 -7.74 -39.62 -55.44
C HIS A 253 -7.06 -38.25 -55.67
N ILE A 254 -5.77 -38.19 -55.48
CA ILE A 254 -4.90 -37.16 -56.03
C ILE A 254 -3.73 -37.94 -56.62
N ASP A 255 -3.97 -38.45 -57.82
CA ASP A 255 -2.98 -38.82 -58.82
C ASP A 255 -3.72 -38.75 -60.17
N ASP A 256 -3.60 -37.60 -60.80
CA ASP A 256 -3.42 -37.37 -62.24
C ASP A 256 -3.05 -35.89 -62.49
#